data_d15162cba2c9f699624c1826582dcdd1
#
_entry.id   d15162cba2c9f699624c1826582dcdd1
#
_cell.length_a   1.000
_cell.length_b   1.000
_cell.length_c   1.000
_cell.angle_alpha   90.00
_cell.angle_beta   90.00
_cell.angle_gamma   90.00
#
_symmetry.space_group_name_H-M   'P 1'
#
loop_
_entity.id
_entity.type
_entity.pdbx_description
1 polymer ?
#
loop_
_entity_poly.entity_id
_entity_poly.type
_entity_poly.pdbx_seq_one_letter_code
_entity_poly.pdbx_strand_id
1 'polypeptide(L)'
;MSAPPMMDDGDPGPQDEYGGFTEDPFAAPVDRLKEGRAMMHRASLAIGAEQTTPMERAAVASTLVGDIPSLSAVAMQDPAGWEAWCASVGMVYGFGGYLGRLRRAVDAEVAATKARDRANAQKRAGLGFRDRLRRNDSGEVKPTYANIVTILRGDPTYASLRMSTLGNVVEMHGSELKEDTATADLCEWLRDAYGLDAAEQPAKSAICAVAQGRPYSPVVDYLDSVRGKGSDGVVSRLLIEGLGIVAPTDPESSAAVRHRMYTTMLGQFLISAVARAMKPGSKVDVALILVGEQGAKKSSFLATLFGRSPSGTPFFADSPIKIDSKDGPMQLARVWGYEAAELDSFTSRSAEAVKQFLSSAEDCYRPPYARLTGTFPRHTVLCGSVNPSGGKGGTAAFLTDPSGSRRFWILTVPERWVCPIAKVKALRDQAWAWALAEYEAGTKWWLERDEDAERERDAEQYQIDDPWQESVAGWLIAGHTNFTTRDALTGALKMEEKDHTTRDASRIRAVLVRLGWAEKPSPAGFRGKRVWQPIPSTQK
;
A
#
# COMPACT_ATOMS: atom_id res chain seq x y z
N MET A 1 -47.71 2.63 71.67
CA MET A 1 -47.62 1.43 72.53
C MET A 1 -46.59 0.50 71.90
N SER A 2 -45.48 0.38 72.58
CA SER A 2 -44.64 -0.77 72.86
C SER A 2 -43.94 -1.45 71.67
N ALA A 3 -42.68 -1.18 71.52
CA ALA A 3 -41.70 -2.09 71.00
C ALA A 3 -41.46 -3.29 71.91
N PRO A 4 -41.06 -4.43 71.39
CA PRO A 4 -40.28 -5.41 72.15
C PRO A 4 -38.89 -5.65 71.54
N PRO A 5 -38.05 -6.41 72.27
CA PRO A 5 -36.67 -6.03 72.46
C PRO A 5 -35.67 -6.83 71.52
N MET A 6 -34.46 -6.34 71.51
CA MET A 6 -33.29 -7.04 71.07
C MET A 6 -33.08 -8.36 71.79
N MET A 7 -32.64 -9.37 71.06
CA MET A 7 -31.76 -10.43 71.53
C MET A 7 -30.56 -10.61 70.59
N ASP A 8 -29.44 -10.42 71.21
CA ASP A 8 -28.10 -10.71 70.87
C ASP A 8 -27.87 -12.23 70.97
N ASP A 9 -27.33 -12.86 70.00
CA ASP A 9 -26.61 -14.12 70.20
C ASP A 9 -25.60 -14.27 69.06
N GLY A 10 -24.37 -13.99 69.36
CA GLY A 10 -23.22 -14.22 68.55
C GLY A 10 -22.95 -15.72 68.33
N ASP A 11 -22.69 -16.06 67.09
CA ASP A 11 -21.98 -17.27 66.74
C ASP A 11 -20.78 -16.90 65.83
N PRO A 12 -19.54 -17.09 66.29
CA PRO A 12 -18.38 -16.87 65.46
C PRO A 12 -18.20 -18.07 64.49
N GLY A 13 -18.64 -17.87 63.23
CA GLY A 13 -18.33 -18.81 62.15
C GLY A 13 -16.80 -18.91 61.92
N PRO A 14 -16.32 -20.00 61.33
CA PRO A 14 -14.90 -20.35 61.24
C PRO A 14 -14.09 -19.30 60.47
N GLN A 15 -12.98 -18.90 61.05
CA GLN A 15 -11.97 -18.07 60.41
C GLN A 15 -11.31 -18.84 59.26
N ASP A 16 -11.57 -18.43 58.04
CA ASP A 16 -10.82 -18.90 56.87
C ASP A 16 -9.44 -18.22 56.91
N GLU A 17 -8.43 -19.00 57.25
CA GLU A 17 -6.99 -18.73 57.15
C GLU A 17 -6.51 -18.72 55.69
N TYR A 18 -7.09 -17.91 54.83
CA TYR A 18 -6.49 -17.58 53.55
C TYR A 18 -6.82 -16.14 53.20
N GLY A 19 -5.81 -15.26 53.35
CA GLY A 19 -5.85 -13.86 52.89
C GLY A 19 -5.95 -13.76 51.38
N GLY A 20 -7.11 -14.07 50.83
CA GLY A 20 -7.50 -13.77 49.48
C GLY A 20 -8.27 -12.47 49.45
N PHE A 21 -7.76 -11.44 48.79
CA PHE A 21 -8.53 -10.25 48.46
C PHE A 21 -9.76 -10.70 47.67
N THR A 22 -10.93 -10.65 48.31
CA THR A 22 -12.21 -10.82 47.60
C THR A 22 -12.46 -9.58 46.78
N GLU A 23 -12.28 -9.67 45.46
CA GLU A 23 -12.75 -8.64 44.55
C GLU A 23 -14.27 -8.51 44.71
N ASP A 24 -14.74 -7.29 44.96
CA ASP A 24 -16.16 -6.96 45.01
C ASP A 24 -16.80 -7.37 43.65
N PRO A 25 -17.76 -8.31 43.62
CA PRO A 25 -18.38 -8.77 42.38
C PRO A 25 -19.18 -7.67 41.66
N PHE A 26 -19.39 -6.51 42.25
CA PHE A 26 -20.10 -5.35 41.68
C PHE A 26 -19.15 -4.21 41.29
N ALA A 27 -17.85 -4.32 41.53
CA ALA A 27 -16.90 -3.31 41.07
C ALA A 27 -16.83 -3.32 39.54
N ALA A 28 -16.91 -2.14 38.91
CA ALA A 28 -16.71 -1.99 37.48
C ALA A 28 -15.34 -2.57 37.07
N PRO A 29 -15.21 -3.27 35.92
CA PRO A 29 -13.94 -3.85 35.52
C PRO A 29 -12.87 -2.76 35.44
N VAL A 30 -11.82 -2.90 36.24
CA VAL A 30 -10.69 -1.97 36.28
C VAL A 30 -10.01 -2.01 34.90
N ASP A 31 -9.89 -0.85 34.26
CA ASP A 31 -9.11 -0.70 33.04
C ASP A 31 -7.61 -0.71 33.41
N ARG A 32 -7.07 -1.91 33.62
CA ARG A 32 -5.69 -2.14 34.06
C ARG A 32 -4.65 -1.48 33.13
N LEU A 33 -4.95 -1.38 31.83
CA LEU A 33 -4.06 -0.72 30.88
C LEU A 33 -3.98 0.79 31.15
N LYS A 34 -5.13 1.43 31.34
CA LYS A 34 -5.22 2.86 31.66
C LYS A 34 -4.56 3.18 33.02
N GLU A 35 -4.79 2.33 33.99
CA GLU A 35 -4.23 2.47 35.34
C GLU A 35 -2.71 2.28 35.33
N GLY A 36 -2.19 1.26 34.66
CA GLY A 36 -0.75 1.04 34.49
C GLY A 36 -0.04 2.21 33.80
N ARG A 37 -0.61 2.78 32.73
CA ARG A 37 -0.08 3.98 32.08
C ARG A 37 -0.07 5.19 32.99
N ALA A 38 -1.13 5.39 33.77
CA ALA A 38 -1.23 6.48 34.75
C ALA A 38 -0.20 6.31 35.88
N MET A 39 0.05 5.09 36.33
CA MET A 39 1.09 4.77 37.33
C MET A 39 2.50 5.06 36.78
N MET A 40 2.81 4.64 35.57
CA MET A 40 4.09 4.92 34.92
C MET A 40 4.33 6.43 34.79
N HIS A 41 3.32 7.18 34.38
CA HIS A 41 3.40 8.64 34.27
C HIS A 41 3.64 9.32 35.63
N ARG A 42 2.86 8.97 36.67
CA ARG A 42 3.05 9.50 38.04
C ARG A 42 4.44 9.15 38.58
N ALA A 43 4.91 7.92 38.37
CA ALA A 43 6.23 7.50 38.78
C ALA A 43 7.34 8.31 38.11
N SER A 44 7.23 8.56 36.80
CA SER A 44 8.20 9.38 36.05
C SER A 44 8.29 10.81 36.62
N LEU A 45 7.16 11.43 36.93
CA LEU A 45 7.13 12.76 37.51
C LEU A 45 7.75 12.77 38.92
N ALA A 46 7.41 11.79 39.77
CA ALA A 46 7.92 11.72 41.13
C ALA A 46 9.42 11.39 41.20
N ILE A 47 9.93 10.54 40.30
CA ILE A 47 11.33 10.15 40.29
C ILE A 47 12.22 11.21 39.61
N GLY A 48 11.68 11.97 38.64
CA GLY A 48 12.42 12.99 37.88
C GLY A 48 12.55 14.34 38.60
N ALA A 49 11.92 14.55 39.78
CA ALA A 49 12.07 15.78 40.53
C ALA A 49 13.48 15.90 41.15
N GLU A 50 14.14 17.05 40.94
CA GLU A 50 15.55 17.28 41.35
C GLU A 50 15.86 17.08 42.84
N GLN A 51 14.86 17.06 43.70
CA GLN A 51 15.01 16.94 45.16
C GLN A 51 14.40 15.67 45.77
N THR A 52 14.15 14.62 44.99
CA THR A 52 13.53 13.38 45.48
C THR A 52 14.48 12.61 46.41
N THR A 53 14.09 12.42 47.66
CA THR A 53 14.86 11.68 48.67
C THR A 53 14.87 10.15 48.38
N PRO A 54 15.83 9.38 48.92
CA PRO A 54 15.83 7.93 48.84
C PRO A 54 14.56 7.28 49.40
N MET A 55 13.95 7.88 50.42
CA MET A 55 12.72 7.40 51.07
C MET A 55 11.50 7.59 50.17
N GLU A 56 11.40 8.71 49.48
CA GLU A 56 10.33 8.98 48.49
C GLU A 56 10.44 8.05 47.28
N ARG A 57 11.66 7.78 46.80
CA ARG A 57 11.89 6.80 45.74
C ARG A 57 11.48 5.38 46.13
N ALA A 58 11.74 5.00 47.38
CA ALA A 58 11.30 3.71 47.91
C ALA A 58 9.76 3.62 48.02
N ALA A 59 9.08 4.71 48.39
CA ALA A 59 7.63 4.79 48.41
C ALA A 59 7.02 4.65 47.01
N VAL A 60 7.59 5.33 45.98
CA VAL A 60 7.17 5.16 44.59
C VAL A 60 7.38 3.72 44.12
N ALA A 61 8.53 3.12 44.40
CA ALA A 61 8.81 1.73 44.07
C ALA A 61 7.81 0.76 44.73
N SER A 62 7.44 0.99 45.98
CA SER A 62 6.43 0.20 46.70
C SER A 62 5.05 0.31 46.05
N THR A 63 4.67 1.51 45.60
CA THR A 63 3.40 1.72 44.88
C THR A 63 3.38 0.96 43.54
N LEU A 64 4.47 0.99 42.79
CA LEU A 64 4.58 0.26 41.51
C LEU A 64 4.53 -1.27 41.71
N VAL A 65 5.15 -1.78 42.75
CA VAL A 65 5.11 -3.22 43.09
C VAL A 65 3.72 -3.63 43.60
N GLY A 66 2.94 -2.68 44.18
CA GLY A 66 1.59 -2.94 44.67
C GLY A 66 0.56 -3.26 43.57
N ASP A 67 0.82 -2.90 42.31
CA ASP A 67 -0.09 -3.17 41.17
C ASP A 67 0.65 -3.70 39.94
N ILE A 68 1.30 -4.84 40.13
CA ILE A 68 1.96 -5.58 39.03
C ILE A 68 0.99 -5.93 37.90
N PRO A 69 -0.30 -6.32 38.13
CA PRO A 69 -1.23 -6.63 37.07
C PRO A 69 -1.46 -5.48 36.07
N SER A 70 -1.56 -4.23 36.55
CA SER A 70 -1.74 -3.07 35.67
C SER A 70 -0.49 -2.76 34.88
N LEU A 71 0.70 -2.90 35.44
CA LEU A 71 1.97 -2.74 34.72
C LEU A 71 2.21 -3.85 33.71
N SER A 72 1.83 -5.09 34.03
CA SER A 72 1.93 -6.21 33.10
C SER A 72 1.00 -6.05 31.89
N ALA A 73 -0.18 -5.43 32.07
CA ALA A 73 -1.07 -5.09 30.97
C ALA A 73 -0.42 -4.11 29.99
N VAL A 74 0.33 -3.11 30.51
CA VAL A 74 1.09 -2.18 29.64
C VAL A 74 2.22 -2.93 28.91
N ALA A 75 3.01 -3.74 29.62
CA ALA A 75 4.13 -4.49 29.04
C ALA A 75 3.67 -5.49 27.96
N MET A 76 2.46 -6.01 28.06
CA MET A 76 1.86 -6.91 27.06
C MET A 76 1.33 -6.16 25.82
N GLN A 77 0.71 -5.00 26.02
CA GLN A 77 0.07 -4.22 24.95
C GLN A 77 1.03 -3.28 24.23
N ASP A 78 2.01 -2.74 24.94
CA ASP A 78 3.01 -1.81 24.43
C ASP A 78 4.41 -2.16 24.97
N PRO A 79 5.03 -3.24 24.49
CA PRO A 79 6.36 -3.67 24.96
C PRO A 79 7.44 -2.62 24.74
N ALA A 80 7.39 -1.89 23.62
CA ALA A 80 8.38 -0.86 23.30
C ALA A 80 8.27 0.35 24.25
N GLY A 81 7.05 0.80 24.55
CA GLY A 81 6.79 1.86 25.52
C GLY A 81 7.20 1.46 26.94
N TRP A 82 6.97 0.20 27.33
CA TRP A 82 7.43 -0.36 28.61
C TRP A 82 8.96 -0.34 28.72
N GLU A 83 9.68 -0.82 27.70
CA GLU A 83 11.16 -0.83 27.69
C GLU A 83 11.75 0.58 27.69
N ALA A 84 11.19 1.50 26.91
CA ALA A 84 11.61 2.90 26.88
C ALA A 84 11.42 3.57 28.25
N TRP A 85 10.30 3.31 28.91
CA TRP A 85 10.04 3.81 30.26
C TRP A 85 11.05 3.23 31.27
N CYS A 86 11.28 1.91 31.25
CA CYS A 86 12.26 1.26 32.11
C CYS A 86 13.66 1.84 31.92
N ALA A 87 14.06 2.12 30.68
CA ALA A 87 15.35 2.74 30.38
C ALA A 87 15.46 4.16 30.95
N SER A 88 14.40 4.98 30.77
CA SER A 88 14.39 6.37 31.26
C SER A 88 14.47 6.44 32.80
N VAL A 89 13.69 5.60 33.49
CA VAL A 89 13.68 5.54 34.96
C VAL A 89 14.95 4.90 35.52
N GLY A 90 15.54 3.95 34.79
CA GLY A 90 16.80 3.28 35.18
C GLY A 90 18.03 4.22 35.22
N MET A 91 17.98 5.33 34.49
CA MET A 91 19.04 6.35 34.52
C MET A 91 19.04 7.20 35.80
N VAL A 92 17.97 7.16 36.56
CA VAL A 92 17.87 7.94 37.80
C VAL A 92 18.68 7.26 38.93
N TYR A 93 19.61 8.00 39.52
CA TYR A 93 20.50 7.50 40.55
C TYR A 93 19.73 6.86 41.74
N GLY A 94 20.12 5.63 42.07
CA GLY A 94 19.54 4.88 43.22
C GLY A 94 18.24 4.13 42.92
N PHE A 95 17.62 4.25 41.73
CA PHE A 95 16.39 3.53 41.41
C PHE A 95 16.64 2.17 40.69
N GLY A 96 17.82 1.93 40.13
CA GLY A 96 18.14 0.72 39.33
C GLY A 96 17.91 -0.60 40.10
N GLY A 97 18.18 -0.67 41.38
CA GLY A 97 17.96 -1.86 42.19
C GLY A 97 16.46 -2.19 42.39
N TYR A 98 15.61 -1.19 42.50
CA TYR A 98 14.15 -1.34 42.57
C TYR A 98 13.58 -1.73 41.19
N LEU A 99 14.06 -1.08 40.14
CA LEU A 99 13.64 -1.36 38.78
C LEU A 99 13.92 -2.81 38.35
N GLY A 100 15.08 -3.37 38.73
CA GLY A 100 15.40 -4.76 38.45
C GLY A 100 14.47 -5.77 39.15
N ARG A 101 13.96 -5.45 40.32
CA ARG A 101 12.93 -6.27 41.01
C ARG A 101 11.56 -6.11 40.35
N LEU A 102 11.18 -4.87 40.02
CA LEU A 102 9.92 -4.55 39.37
C LEU A 102 9.83 -5.25 37.98
N ARG A 103 10.86 -5.15 37.17
CA ARG A 103 10.91 -5.85 35.85
C ARG A 103 10.73 -7.35 36.00
N ARG A 104 11.46 -8.00 36.91
CA ARG A 104 11.29 -9.45 37.13
C ARG A 104 9.87 -9.82 37.59
N ALA A 105 9.24 -9.00 38.40
CA ALA A 105 7.87 -9.23 38.84
C ALA A 105 6.85 -9.06 37.71
N VAL A 106 7.01 -8.01 36.89
CA VAL A 106 6.17 -7.77 35.71
C VAL A 106 6.37 -8.88 34.67
N ASP A 107 7.61 -9.29 34.39
CA ASP A 107 7.92 -10.36 33.45
C ASP A 107 7.33 -11.71 33.91
N ALA A 108 7.38 -11.98 35.23
CA ALA A 108 6.77 -13.19 35.81
C ALA A 108 5.24 -13.17 35.66
N GLU A 109 4.57 -12.04 35.90
CA GLU A 109 3.12 -11.90 35.73
C GLU A 109 2.71 -11.97 34.25
N VAL A 110 3.47 -11.36 33.33
CA VAL A 110 3.28 -11.48 31.88
C VAL A 110 3.37 -12.96 31.46
N ALA A 111 4.38 -13.68 31.96
CA ALA A 111 4.54 -15.10 31.68
C ALA A 111 3.39 -15.94 32.25
N ALA A 112 2.94 -15.66 33.47
CA ALA A 112 1.82 -16.34 34.12
C ALA A 112 0.50 -16.09 33.38
N THR A 113 0.25 -14.85 32.95
CA THR A 113 -0.93 -14.47 32.18
C THR A 113 -0.95 -15.19 30.83
N LYS A 114 0.17 -15.16 30.09
CA LYS A 114 0.29 -15.93 28.84
C LYS A 114 0.11 -17.43 29.02
N ALA A 115 0.58 -18.00 30.11
CA ALA A 115 0.38 -19.41 30.43
C ALA A 115 -1.10 -19.73 30.73
N ARG A 116 -1.80 -18.89 31.51
CA ARG A 116 -3.24 -19.01 31.76
C ARG A 116 -4.05 -18.91 30.48
N ASP A 117 -3.71 -17.94 29.60
CA ASP A 117 -4.39 -17.77 28.31
C ASP A 117 -4.17 -18.97 27.41
N ARG A 118 -2.96 -19.54 27.36
CA ARG A 118 -2.66 -20.77 26.62
C ARG A 118 -3.43 -21.97 27.17
N ALA A 119 -3.48 -22.15 28.49
CA ALA A 119 -4.24 -23.22 29.12
C ALA A 119 -5.75 -23.09 28.87
N ASN A 120 -6.29 -21.86 28.95
CA ASN A 120 -7.68 -21.58 28.62
C ASN A 120 -7.98 -21.79 27.13
N ALA A 121 -7.05 -21.42 26.25
CA ALA A 121 -7.16 -21.69 24.80
C ALA A 121 -7.14 -23.20 24.51
N GLN A 122 -6.27 -23.97 25.19
CA GLN A 122 -6.24 -25.44 25.06
C GLN A 122 -7.52 -26.09 25.58
N LYS A 123 -8.06 -25.67 26.72
CA LYS A 123 -9.37 -26.13 27.22
C LYS A 123 -10.49 -25.82 26.23
N ARG A 124 -10.49 -24.62 25.64
CA ARG A 124 -11.48 -24.21 24.62
C ARG A 124 -11.30 -24.97 23.30
N ALA A 125 -10.08 -25.31 22.90
CA ALA A 125 -9.80 -26.10 21.70
C ALA A 125 -10.24 -27.55 21.80
N GLY A 126 -10.28 -28.13 23.00
CA GLY A 126 -10.79 -29.47 23.25
C GLY A 126 -12.32 -29.61 23.20
N LEU A 127 -13.05 -28.48 23.25
CA LEU A 127 -14.52 -28.46 23.10
C LEU A 127 -14.88 -28.22 21.64
N GLY A 128 -15.80 -29.01 21.08
CA GLY A 128 -16.40 -28.75 19.78
C GLY A 128 -16.97 -27.32 19.72
N PHE A 129 -16.97 -26.67 18.55
CA PHE A 129 -17.47 -25.28 18.45
C PHE A 129 -18.93 -25.16 18.93
N ARG A 130 -19.73 -26.24 18.78
CA ARG A 130 -21.13 -26.28 19.24
C ARG A 130 -21.28 -26.20 20.76
N ASP A 131 -20.30 -26.72 21.51
CA ASP A 131 -20.30 -26.70 22.97
C ASP A 131 -19.91 -25.34 23.53
N ARG A 132 -19.33 -24.47 22.69
CA ARG A 132 -18.96 -23.10 23.02
C ARG A 132 -20.09 -22.10 22.79
N LEU A 133 -21.23 -22.54 22.22
CA LEU A 133 -22.37 -21.67 21.95
C LEU A 133 -23.11 -21.34 23.26
N ARG A 134 -23.38 -20.05 23.46
CA ARG A 134 -24.19 -19.57 24.57
C ARG A 134 -25.65 -19.92 24.33
N ARG A 135 -26.28 -20.56 25.33
CA ARG A 135 -27.67 -20.97 25.28
C ARG A 135 -28.49 -20.16 26.28
N ASN A 136 -29.81 -20.09 26.07
CA ASN A 136 -30.77 -19.59 27.05
C ASN A 136 -31.10 -20.70 28.08
N ASP A 137 -31.96 -20.38 29.06
CA ASP A 137 -32.35 -21.32 30.09
C ASP A 137 -33.17 -22.51 29.53
N SER A 138 -33.76 -22.37 28.33
CA SER A 138 -34.46 -23.44 27.62
C SER A 138 -33.55 -24.29 26.76
N GLY A 139 -32.23 -24.02 26.76
CA GLY A 139 -31.23 -24.77 26.00
C GLY A 139 -31.06 -24.34 24.52
N GLU A 140 -31.80 -23.31 24.06
CA GLU A 140 -31.72 -22.79 22.69
C GLU A 140 -30.51 -21.88 22.51
N VAL A 141 -29.93 -21.84 21.30
CA VAL A 141 -28.78 -21.00 20.98
C VAL A 141 -29.20 -19.53 20.95
N LYS A 142 -28.58 -18.67 21.75
CA LYS A 142 -28.89 -17.23 21.77
C LYS A 142 -28.47 -16.55 20.46
N PRO A 143 -29.32 -15.69 19.84
CA PRO A 143 -29.01 -14.97 18.60
C PRO A 143 -28.03 -13.81 18.84
N THR A 144 -26.86 -14.12 19.38
CA THR A 144 -25.84 -13.12 19.69
C THR A 144 -24.76 -13.10 18.63
N TYR A 145 -24.18 -11.92 18.37
CA TYR A 145 -23.00 -11.75 17.50
C TYR A 145 -21.89 -12.78 17.81
N ALA A 146 -21.59 -13.01 19.08
CA ALA A 146 -20.55 -13.95 19.50
C ALA A 146 -20.85 -15.40 19.09
N ASN A 147 -22.10 -15.84 19.16
CA ASN A 147 -22.52 -17.16 18.69
C ASN A 147 -22.43 -17.26 17.18
N ILE A 148 -22.89 -16.24 16.44
CA ILE A 148 -22.80 -16.22 14.97
C ILE A 148 -21.33 -16.33 14.52
N VAL A 149 -20.42 -15.54 15.11
CA VAL A 149 -18.97 -15.62 14.82
C VAL A 149 -18.43 -17.03 15.15
N THR A 150 -18.86 -17.63 16.27
CA THR A 150 -18.40 -18.97 16.66
C THR A 150 -18.86 -20.03 15.66
N ILE A 151 -20.11 -19.93 15.18
CA ILE A 151 -20.66 -20.82 14.15
C ILE A 151 -19.89 -20.64 12.83
N LEU A 152 -19.75 -19.40 12.33
CA LEU A 152 -19.05 -19.13 11.06
C LEU A 152 -17.59 -19.57 11.08
N ARG A 153 -16.94 -19.58 12.24
CA ARG A 153 -15.56 -20.06 12.38
C ARG A 153 -15.45 -21.58 12.46
N GLY A 154 -16.44 -22.23 13.01
CA GLY A 154 -16.41 -23.65 13.30
C GLY A 154 -17.14 -24.55 12.32
N ASP A 155 -18.14 -24.03 11.61
CA ASP A 155 -18.91 -24.81 10.66
C ASP A 155 -18.22 -24.92 9.30
N PRO A 156 -18.10 -26.16 8.74
CA PRO A 156 -17.46 -26.38 7.44
C PRO A 156 -18.09 -25.59 6.28
N THR A 157 -19.38 -25.29 6.33
CA THR A 157 -20.11 -24.53 5.30
C THR A 157 -19.44 -23.16 5.03
N TYR A 158 -18.92 -22.53 6.09
CA TYR A 158 -18.25 -21.22 6.02
C TYR A 158 -16.72 -21.29 6.12
N ALA A 159 -16.15 -22.49 5.94
CA ALA A 159 -14.70 -22.67 6.00
C ALA A 159 -13.95 -21.85 4.94
N SER A 160 -14.56 -21.65 3.76
CA SER A 160 -14.01 -20.88 2.65
C SER A 160 -14.26 -19.37 2.74
N LEU A 161 -14.97 -18.90 3.78
CA LEU A 161 -15.20 -17.47 4.02
C LEU A 161 -13.89 -16.75 4.36
N ARG A 162 -13.48 -15.79 3.54
CA ARG A 162 -12.20 -15.08 3.67
C ARG A 162 -12.27 -13.67 3.11
N MET A 163 -11.29 -12.84 3.44
CA MET A 163 -11.13 -11.47 2.92
C MET A 163 -10.07 -11.46 1.83
N SER A 164 -10.45 -11.13 0.61
CA SER A 164 -9.49 -10.87 -0.47
C SER A 164 -8.84 -9.51 -0.24
N THR A 165 -7.49 -9.46 -0.32
CA THR A 165 -6.75 -8.19 -0.27
C THR A 165 -6.93 -7.37 -1.55
N LEU A 166 -7.32 -8.01 -2.67
CA LEU A 166 -7.78 -7.32 -3.88
C LEU A 166 -9.17 -6.71 -3.62
N GLY A 167 -9.21 -5.38 -3.49
CA GLY A 167 -10.43 -4.63 -3.25
C GLY A 167 -10.98 -4.71 -1.83
N ASN A 168 -10.35 -5.45 -0.92
CA ASN A 168 -10.84 -5.70 0.44
C ASN A 168 -12.29 -6.21 0.43
N VAL A 169 -12.55 -7.22 -0.39
CA VAL A 169 -13.87 -7.82 -0.56
C VAL A 169 -13.98 -9.15 0.15
N VAL A 170 -15.19 -9.43 0.65
CA VAL A 170 -15.49 -10.73 1.26
C VAL A 170 -15.75 -11.75 0.18
N GLU A 171 -15.10 -12.90 0.25
CA GLU A 171 -15.29 -14.00 -0.70
C GLU A 171 -15.64 -15.30 0.02
N MET A 172 -16.43 -16.12 -0.67
CA MET A 172 -16.73 -17.48 -0.30
C MET A 172 -16.74 -18.38 -1.55
N HIS A 173 -16.11 -19.55 -1.49
CA HIS A 173 -15.94 -20.44 -2.64
C HIS A 173 -15.31 -19.79 -3.88
N GLY A 174 -14.42 -18.81 -3.67
CA GLY A 174 -13.72 -18.09 -4.75
C GLY A 174 -14.55 -17.02 -5.46
N SER A 175 -15.75 -16.71 -4.95
CA SER A 175 -16.63 -15.67 -5.49
C SER A 175 -16.87 -14.56 -4.47
N GLU A 176 -16.92 -13.31 -4.94
CA GLU A 176 -17.27 -12.16 -4.11
C GLU A 176 -18.72 -12.30 -3.60
N LEU A 177 -18.90 -12.16 -2.30
CA LEU A 177 -20.23 -12.14 -1.69
C LEU A 177 -20.89 -10.75 -1.88
N LYS A 178 -22.10 -10.76 -2.41
CA LYS A 178 -22.93 -9.57 -2.46
C LYS A 178 -23.57 -9.35 -1.09
N GLU A 179 -23.39 -8.16 -0.55
CA GLU A 179 -23.75 -7.82 0.83
C GLU A 179 -25.17 -8.21 1.22
N ASP A 180 -26.15 -7.79 0.40
CA ASP A 180 -27.57 -7.95 0.72
C ASP A 180 -28.00 -9.42 0.69
N THR A 181 -27.61 -10.16 -0.37
CA THR A 181 -27.99 -11.57 -0.52
C THR A 181 -27.25 -12.43 0.50
N ALA A 182 -25.95 -12.23 0.70
CA ALA A 182 -25.16 -13.05 1.62
C ALA A 182 -25.61 -12.92 3.08
N THR A 183 -26.12 -11.76 3.47
CA THR A 183 -26.66 -11.56 4.82
C THR A 183 -27.99 -12.29 5.00
N ALA A 184 -28.88 -12.20 4.02
CA ALA A 184 -30.17 -12.91 4.02
C ALA A 184 -29.96 -14.42 4.03
N ASP A 185 -29.13 -14.95 3.13
CA ASP A 185 -28.77 -16.36 3.03
C ASP A 185 -28.19 -16.89 4.36
N LEU A 186 -27.33 -16.11 5.01
CA LEU A 186 -26.78 -16.47 6.33
C LEU A 186 -27.87 -16.53 7.40
N CYS A 187 -28.78 -15.55 7.46
CA CYS A 187 -29.86 -15.53 8.44
C CYS A 187 -30.81 -16.73 8.25
N GLU A 188 -31.15 -17.08 7.01
CA GLU A 188 -31.95 -18.25 6.69
C GLU A 188 -31.24 -19.55 7.10
N TRP A 189 -29.99 -19.70 6.69
CA TRP A 189 -29.17 -20.88 7.06
C TRP A 189 -29.00 -21.04 8.58
N LEU A 190 -28.79 -19.94 9.33
CA LEU A 190 -28.68 -19.98 10.80
C LEU A 190 -29.99 -20.42 11.45
N ARG A 191 -31.15 -20.04 10.90
CA ARG A 191 -32.46 -20.50 11.38
C ARG A 191 -32.60 -21.99 11.14
N ASP A 192 -32.31 -22.46 9.93
CA ASP A 192 -32.51 -23.86 9.53
C ASP A 192 -31.53 -24.81 10.24
N ALA A 193 -30.24 -24.45 10.29
CA ALA A 193 -29.19 -25.33 10.82
C ALA A 193 -29.04 -25.27 12.36
N TYR A 194 -29.42 -24.16 12.98
CA TYR A 194 -29.15 -23.88 14.40
C TYR A 194 -30.39 -23.43 15.19
N GLY A 195 -31.55 -23.24 14.55
CA GLY A 195 -32.75 -22.66 15.18
C GLY A 195 -32.51 -21.23 15.67
N LEU A 196 -31.62 -20.47 15.00
CA LEU A 196 -31.15 -19.19 15.46
C LEU A 196 -31.69 -18.05 14.59
N ASP A 197 -32.69 -17.33 15.08
CA ASP A 197 -33.22 -16.13 14.43
C ASP A 197 -32.26 -14.95 14.62
N ALA A 198 -31.34 -14.80 13.67
CA ALA A 198 -30.34 -13.73 13.69
C ALA A 198 -30.90 -12.48 13.01
N ALA A 199 -30.68 -11.31 13.64
CA ALA A 199 -30.92 -10.03 12.96
C ALA A 199 -29.80 -9.78 11.91
N GLU A 200 -30.15 -9.08 10.83
CA GLU A 200 -29.24 -8.84 9.69
C GLU A 200 -27.95 -8.13 10.10
N GLN A 201 -28.03 -7.10 10.94
CA GLN A 201 -26.86 -6.31 11.30
C GLN A 201 -25.80 -7.12 12.08
N PRO A 202 -26.11 -7.93 13.11
CA PRO A 202 -25.17 -8.87 13.71
C PRO A 202 -24.63 -9.92 12.73
N ALA A 203 -25.47 -10.45 11.82
CA ALA A 203 -25.07 -11.42 10.80
C ALA A 203 -24.05 -10.82 9.84
N LYS A 204 -24.32 -9.65 9.27
CA LYS A 204 -23.42 -8.89 8.42
C LYS A 204 -22.09 -8.59 9.11
N SER A 205 -22.14 -8.10 10.35
CA SER A 205 -20.93 -7.81 11.12
C SER A 205 -20.09 -9.08 11.39
N ALA A 206 -20.75 -10.22 11.59
CA ALA A 206 -20.08 -11.50 11.82
C ALA A 206 -19.39 -12.02 10.55
N ILE A 207 -20.03 -11.93 9.38
CA ILE A 207 -19.41 -12.24 8.07
C ILE A 207 -18.11 -11.45 7.92
N CYS A 208 -18.17 -10.12 8.08
CA CYS A 208 -17.02 -9.24 7.94
C CYS A 208 -15.90 -9.60 8.91
N ALA A 209 -16.22 -9.80 10.20
CA ALA A 209 -15.23 -10.10 11.22
C ALA A 209 -14.55 -11.46 11.03
N VAL A 210 -15.29 -12.47 10.56
CA VAL A 210 -14.71 -13.78 10.27
C VAL A 210 -13.84 -13.73 9.03
N ALA A 211 -14.31 -13.06 7.96
CA ALA A 211 -13.54 -12.87 6.74
C ALA A 211 -12.24 -12.07 6.99
N GLN A 212 -12.30 -10.97 7.74
CA GLN A 212 -11.13 -10.18 8.15
C GLN A 212 -10.10 -11.00 8.95
N GLY A 213 -10.55 -11.97 9.72
CA GLY A 213 -9.67 -12.92 10.42
C GLY A 213 -8.99 -13.95 9.51
N ARG A 214 -9.32 -13.97 8.21
CA ARG A 214 -8.79 -14.90 7.19
C ARG A 214 -8.41 -14.14 5.91
N PRO A 215 -7.48 -13.17 6.01
CA PRO A 215 -7.04 -12.42 4.83
C PRO A 215 -6.22 -13.32 3.90
N TYR A 216 -6.35 -13.10 2.59
CA TYR A 216 -5.54 -13.77 1.58
C TYR A 216 -5.36 -12.88 0.36
N SER A 217 -4.30 -13.11 -0.40
CA SER A 217 -4.04 -12.41 -1.66
C SER A 217 -4.19 -13.38 -2.83
N PRO A 218 -5.19 -13.23 -3.70
CA PRO A 218 -5.32 -14.08 -4.87
C PRO A 218 -4.14 -13.95 -5.84
N VAL A 219 -3.42 -12.82 -5.83
CA VAL A 219 -2.20 -12.62 -6.61
C VAL A 219 -1.04 -13.42 -6.03
N VAL A 220 -0.85 -13.40 -4.71
CA VAL A 220 0.21 -14.19 -4.06
C VAL A 220 -0.05 -15.68 -4.24
N ASP A 221 -1.30 -16.14 -4.05
CA ASP A 221 -1.67 -17.53 -4.30
C ASP A 221 -1.37 -17.96 -5.75
N TYR A 222 -1.63 -17.07 -6.73
CA TYR A 222 -1.27 -17.32 -8.12
C TYR A 222 0.26 -17.38 -8.31
N LEU A 223 1.02 -16.43 -7.78
CA LEU A 223 2.48 -16.39 -7.88
C LEU A 223 3.10 -17.66 -7.27
N ASP A 224 2.59 -18.11 -6.11
CA ASP A 224 3.03 -19.36 -5.50
C ASP A 224 2.69 -20.59 -6.36
N SER A 225 1.56 -20.58 -7.05
CA SER A 225 1.16 -21.68 -7.95
C SER A 225 2.05 -21.83 -9.19
N VAL A 226 2.72 -20.76 -9.60
CA VAL A 226 3.64 -20.75 -10.74
C VAL A 226 5.11 -20.82 -10.33
N ARG A 227 5.39 -20.80 -9.03
CA ARG A 227 6.76 -20.88 -8.47
C ARG A 227 7.55 -22.03 -9.11
N GLY A 228 8.78 -21.75 -9.51
CA GLY A 228 9.67 -22.73 -10.14
C GLY A 228 9.40 -23.03 -11.63
N LYS A 229 8.37 -22.39 -12.24
CA LYS A 229 8.11 -22.51 -13.70
C LYS A 229 8.86 -21.46 -14.53
N GLY A 230 9.66 -20.60 -13.90
CA GLY A 230 10.45 -19.57 -14.56
C GLY A 230 11.45 -20.19 -15.54
N SER A 231 11.74 -19.46 -16.62
CA SER A 231 12.77 -19.84 -17.57
C SER A 231 13.64 -18.64 -17.92
N ASP A 232 14.93 -18.88 -18.08
CA ASP A 232 15.87 -17.85 -18.54
C ASP A 232 15.45 -17.33 -19.91
N GLY A 233 15.65 -16.03 -20.12
CA GLY A 233 15.32 -15.37 -21.38
C GLY A 233 13.82 -15.19 -21.65
N VAL A 234 12.91 -15.52 -20.70
CA VAL A 234 11.46 -15.38 -20.91
C VAL A 234 11.04 -13.94 -21.18
N VAL A 235 11.71 -12.95 -20.59
CA VAL A 235 11.44 -11.52 -20.82
C VAL A 235 11.76 -11.15 -22.28
N SER A 236 12.93 -11.58 -22.78
CA SER A 236 13.29 -11.40 -24.19
C SER A 236 12.31 -12.11 -25.13
N ARG A 237 11.85 -13.31 -24.77
CA ARG A 237 10.81 -14.03 -25.53
C ARG A 237 9.47 -13.28 -25.54
N LEU A 238 9.07 -12.65 -24.44
CA LEU A 238 7.87 -11.80 -24.41
C LEU A 238 8.00 -10.61 -25.36
N LEU A 239 9.19 -9.98 -25.44
CA LEU A 239 9.45 -8.90 -26.39
C LEU A 239 9.38 -9.41 -27.83
N ILE A 240 10.07 -10.51 -28.14
CA ILE A 240 10.19 -11.03 -29.51
C ILE A 240 8.87 -11.68 -29.96
N GLU A 241 8.36 -12.65 -29.18
CA GLU A 241 7.22 -13.47 -29.58
C GLU A 241 5.87 -12.77 -29.29
N GLY A 242 5.82 -11.92 -28.27
CA GLY A 242 4.63 -11.19 -27.85
C GLY A 242 4.49 -9.83 -28.53
N LEU A 243 5.53 -9.01 -28.47
CA LEU A 243 5.51 -7.63 -28.98
C LEU A 243 6.19 -7.43 -30.33
N GLY A 244 6.84 -8.44 -30.91
CA GLY A 244 7.51 -8.35 -32.19
C GLY A 244 8.82 -7.55 -32.17
N ILE A 245 9.34 -7.25 -31.00
CA ILE A 245 10.56 -6.45 -30.82
C ILE A 245 11.76 -7.39 -30.92
N VAL A 246 12.27 -7.57 -32.12
CA VAL A 246 13.34 -8.54 -32.44
C VAL A 246 14.70 -8.02 -31.98
N ALA A 247 15.53 -8.90 -31.44
CA ALA A 247 16.92 -8.59 -31.16
C ALA A 247 17.71 -8.44 -32.48
N PRO A 248 18.45 -7.34 -32.69
CA PRO A 248 19.30 -7.16 -33.87
C PRO A 248 20.45 -8.15 -33.87
N THR A 249 20.95 -8.45 -35.08
CA THR A 249 22.10 -9.33 -35.27
C THR A 249 23.43 -8.68 -34.87
N ASP A 250 23.53 -7.36 -35.02
CA ASP A 250 24.68 -6.58 -34.57
C ASP A 250 24.51 -6.13 -33.12
N PRO A 251 25.31 -6.64 -32.15
CA PRO A 251 25.17 -6.33 -30.73
C PRO A 251 25.57 -4.90 -30.38
N GLU A 252 26.32 -4.20 -31.19
CA GLU A 252 26.78 -2.82 -30.97
C GLU A 252 25.86 -1.78 -31.61
N SER A 253 24.87 -2.21 -32.39
CA SER A 253 23.93 -1.30 -33.03
C SER A 253 23.05 -0.56 -31.99
N SER A 254 22.60 0.64 -32.33
CA SER A 254 21.64 1.40 -31.53
C SER A 254 20.33 0.61 -31.29
N ALA A 255 19.95 -0.25 -32.22
CA ALA A 255 18.81 -1.14 -32.11
C ALA A 255 19.05 -2.24 -31.05
N ALA A 256 20.27 -2.75 -30.92
CA ALA A 256 20.62 -3.73 -29.90
C ALA A 256 20.64 -3.09 -28.50
N VAL A 257 21.16 -1.88 -28.39
CA VAL A 257 21.11 -1.07 -27.16
C VAL A 257 19.65 -0.90 -26.73
N ARG A 258 18.77 -0.46 -27.63
CA ARG A 258 17.33 -0.31 -27.38
C ARG A 258 16.67 -1.64 -26.98
N HIS A 259 16.99 -2.75 -27.63
CA HIS A 259 16.44 -4.06 -27.27
C HIS A 259 16.83 -4.48 -25.86
N ARG A 260 18.10 -4.28 -25.45
CA ARG A 260 18.56 -4.53 -24.07
C ARG A 260 17.80 -3.66 -23.08
N MET A 261 17.69 -2.35 -23.34
CA MET A 261 16.93 -1.41 -22.50
C MET A 261 15.46 -1.85 -22.35
N TYR A 262 14.80 -2.26 -23.44
CA TYR A 262 13.42 -2.74 -23.39
C TYR A 262 13.29 -4.04 -22.59
N THR A 263 14.28 -4.94 -22.70
CA THR A 263 14.34 -6.17 -21.88
C THR A 263 14.45 -5.83 -20.40
N THR A 264 15.33 -4.89 -20.05
CA THR A 264 15.51 -4.40 -18.67
C THR A 264 14.21 -3.76 -18.15
N MET A 265 13.61 -2.83 -18.90
CA MET A 265 12.37 -2.15 -18.48
C MET A 265 11.21 -3.13 -18.29
N LEU A 266 11.00 -4.06 -19.23
CA LEU A 266 9.93 -5.05 -19.08
C LEU A 266 10.20 -5.99 -17.89
N GLY A 267 11.44 -6.46 -17.74
CA GLY A 267 11.83 -7.32 -16.62
C GLY A 267 11.63 -6.63 -15.26
N GLN A 268 12.14 -5.43 -15.10
CA GLN A 268 11.99 -4.66 -13.86
C GLN A 268 10.54 -4.26 -13.59
N PHE A 269 9.72 -4.02 -14.63
CA PHE A 269 8.28 -3.82 -14.47
C PHE A 269 7.60 -5.07 -13.91
N LEU A 270 7.91 -6.26 -14.41
CA LEU A 270 7.38 -7.52 -13.89
C LEU A 270 7.80 -7.73 -12.42
N ILE A 271 9.07 -7.49 -12.09
CA ILE A 271 9.57 -7.59 -10.71
C ILE A 271 8.86 -6.57 -9.81
N SER A 272 8.62 -5.34 -10.29
CA SER A 272 7.91 -4.29 -9.54
C SER A 272 6.47 -4.67 -9.22
N ALA A 273 5.80 -5.35 -10.16
CA ALA A 273 4.45 -5.88 -9.97
C ALA A 273 4.44 -6.98 -8.90
N VAL A 274 5.41 -7.90 -8.93
CA VAL A 274 5.60 -8.90 -7.87
C VAL A 274 5.90 -8.21 -6.54
N ALA A 275 6.79 -7.22 -6.49
CA ALA A 275 7.10 -6.48 -5.27
C ALA A 275 5.86 -5.87 -4.62
N ARG A 276 4.96 -5.28 -5.41
CA ARG A 276 3.68 -4.75 -4.91
C ARG A 276 2.69 -5.82 -4.48
N ALA A 277 2.71 -7.00 -5.08
CA ALA A 277 1.88 -8.13 -4.66
C ALA A 277 2.37 -8.73 -3.33
N MET A 278 3.68 -8.97 -3.20
CA MET A 278 4.30 -9.59 -2.04
C MET A 278 4.41 -8.64 -0.84
N LYS A 279 4.69 -7.36 -1.13
CA LYS A 279 4.79 -6.29 -0.12
C LYS A 279 4.01 -5.06 -0.62
N PRO A 280 2.68 -5.01 -0.41
CA PRO A 280 1.87 -3.85 -0.77
C PRO A 280 2.46 -2.55 -0.19
N GLY A 281 2.37 -1.47 -0.94
CA GLY A 281 3.01 -0.19 -0.59
C GLY A 281 4.47 -0.08 -1.01
N SER A 282 5.07 -1.12 -1.63
CA SER A 282 6.40 -1.01 -2.23
C SER A 282 6.45 0.16 -3.22
N LYS A 283 7.56 0.90 -3.20
CA LYS A 283 7.73 2.05 -4.08
C LYS A 283 7.85 1.59 -5.53
N VAL A 284 6.85 1.90 -6.33
CA VAL A 284 6.80 1.71 -7.78
C VAL A 284 6.18 2.99 -8.35
N ASP A 285 6.98 3.82 -8.95
CA ASP A 285 6.58 5.12 -9.49
C ASP A 285 6.65 5.17 -11.03
N VAL A 286 6.62 4.00 -11.65
CA VAL A 286 6.69 3.83 -13.10
C VAL A 286 5.41 3.21 -13.66
N ALA A 287 5.13 3.51 -14.92
CA ALA A 287 4.10 2.89 -15.75
C ALA A 287 4.71 2.34 -17.04
N LEU A 288 4.38 1.11 -17.40
CA LEU A 288 4.78 0.50 -18.66
C LEU A 288 3.84 0.94 -19.77
N ILE A 289 4.36 1.57 -20.82
CA ILE A 289 3.57 2.12 -21.92
C ILE A 289 3.90 1.38 -23.22
N LEU A 290 2.90 0.80 -23.85
CA LEU A 290 3.02 0.19 -25.17
C LEU A 290 2.57 1.18 -26.26
N VAL A 291 3.48 1.57 -27.13
CA VAL A 291 3.20 2.46 -28.27
C VAL A 291 3.15 1.63 -29.54
N GLY A 292 2.16 1.83 -30.40
CA GLY A 292 2.05 1.13 -31.68
C GLY A 292 0.69 1.36 -32.35
N GLU A 293 0.54 0.86 -33.56
CA GLU A 293 -0.67 1.08 -34.37
C GLU A 293 -1.94 0.62 -33.68
N GLN A 294 -3.07 1.23 -34.05
CA GLN A 294 -4.38 0.77 -33.65
C GLN A 294 -4.60 -0.66 -34.19
N GLY A 295 -5.18 -1.54 -33.37
CA GLY A 295 -5.38 -2.94 -33.76
C GLY A 295 -4.21 -3.87 -33.44
N ALA A 296 -3.05 -3.38 -33.02
CA ALA A 296 -1.89 -4.19 -32.61
C ALA A 296 -2.15 -5.08 -31.36
N LYS A 297 -3.35 -5.02 -30.75
CA LYS A 297 -3.76 -5.79 -29.56
C LYS A 297 -2.89 -5.52 -28.32
N LYS A 298 -2.42 -4.29 -28.14
CA LYS A 298 -1.58 -3.90 -26.98
C LYS A 298 -2.28 -4.10 -25.64
N SER A 299 -3.53 -3.62 -25.48
CA SER A 299 -4.32 -3.83 -24.27
C SER A 299 -4.62 -5.31 -24.04
N SER A 300 -4.87 -6.09 -25.13
CA SER A 300 -5.04 -7.55 -25.02
C SER A 300 -3.77 -8.26 -24.58
N PHE A 301 -2.58 -7.76 -24.96
CA PHE A 301 -1.30 -8.24 -24.45
C PHE A 301 -1.22 -8.02 -22.93
N LEU A 302 -1.46 -6.80 -22.46
CA LEU A 302 -1.45 -6.47 -21.03
C LEU A 302 -2.48 -7.28 -20.25
N ALA A 303 -3.72 -7.34 -20.71
CA ALA A 303 -4.78 -8.13 -20.09
C ALA A 303 -4.42 -9.63 -19.99
N THR A 304 -3.77 -10.18 -21.04
CA THR A 304 -3.34 -11.58 -21.04
C THR A 304 -2.15 -11.82 -20.12
N LEU A 305 -1.22 -10.89 -20.05
CA LEU A 305 -0.04 -10.96 -19.18
C LEU A 305 -0.44 -11.03 -17.71
N PHE A 306 -1.36 -10.17 -17.25
CA PHE A 306 -1.86 -10.22 -15.89
C PHE A 306 -2.84 -11.40 -15.68
N GLY A 307 -3.77 -11.59 -16.59
CA GLY A 307 -4.69 -12.72 -16.60
C GLY A 307 -5.72 -12.71 -15.46
N ARG A 308 -5.97 -13.88 -14.91
CA ARG A 308 -6.95 -14.10 -13.83
C ARG A 308 -6.40 -15.07 -12.80
N SER A 309 -6.97 -15.02 -11.58
CA SER A 309 -6.74 -16.05 -10.56
C SER A 309 -7.29 -17.42 -11.01
N PRO A 310 -6.87 -18.52 -10.37
CA PRO A 310 -7.48 -19.83 -10.59
C PRO A 310 -9.00 -19.86 -10.32
N SER A 311 -9.49 -19.02 -9.40
CA SER A 311 -10.92 -18.84 -9.11
C SER A 311 -11.67 -17.94 -10.10
N GLY A 312 -10.97 -17.35 -11.08
CA GLY A 312 -11.57 -16.51 -12.12
C GLY A 312 -11.55 -15.01 -11.83
N THR A 313 -11.07 -14.56 -10.67
CA THR A 313 -10.92 -13.13 -10.33
C THR A 313 -9.99 -12.45 -11.32
N PRO A 314 -10.40 -11.37 -12.01
CA PRO A 314 -9.53 -10.68 -12.95
C PRO A 314 -8.41 -9.95 -12.20
N PHE A 315 -7.18 -10.07 -12.72
CA PHE A 315 -6.02 -9.33 -12.21
C PHE A 315 -5.77 -8.03 -12.97
N PHE A 316 -6.55 -7.75 -13.99
CA PHE A 316 -6.37 -6.62 -14.88
C PHE A 316 -7.69 -5.89 -15.13
N ALA A 317 -7.61 -4.56 -15.24
CA ALA A 317 -8.70 -3.72 -15.71
C ALA A 317 -8.17 -2.61 -16.62
N ASP A 318 -9.02 -2.23 -17.58
CA ASP A 318 -8.81 -1.18 -18.57
C ASP A 318 -9.97 -0.16 -18.59
N SER A 319 -10.82 -0.21 -17.57
CA SER A 319 -11.97 0.69 -17.45
C SER A 319 -11.51 2.13 -17.16
N PRO A 320 -12.15 3.16 -17.74
CA PRO A 320 -11.78 4.54 -17.46
C PRO A 320 -11.84 4.88 -15.98
N ILE A 321 -10.72 5.38 -15.41
CA ILE A 321 -10.67 5.82 -14.03
C ILE A 321 -10.58 7.36 -13.99
N LYS A 322 -11.40 7.97 -13.15
CA LYS A 322 -11.24 9.38 -12.82
C LYS A 322 -10.31 9.47 -11.61
N ILE A 323 -9.05 9.85 -11.84
CA ILE A 323 -8.00 9.94 -10.80
C ILE A 323 -8.47 10.79 -9.61
N ASP A 324 -9.23 11.86 -9.86
CA ASP A 324 -9.75 12.77 -8.82
C ASP A 324 -11.08 12.31 -8.21
N SER A 325 -11.62 11.16 -8.61
CA SER A 325 -12.85 10.63 -8.03
C SER A 325 -12.56 9.87 -6.75
N LYS A 326 -13.54 9.85 -5.83
CA LYS A 326 -13.45 9.04 -4.61
C LYS A 326 -13.45 7.53 -4.90
N ASP A 327 -13.96 7.13 -6.06
CA ASP A 327 -14.07 5.72 -6.46
C ASP A 327 -12.82 5.22 -7.20
N GLY A 328 -11.98 6.12 -7.71
CA GLY A 328 -10.77 5.78 -8.42
C GLY A 328 -9.82 4.86 -7.63
N PRO A 329 -9.44 5.22 -6.41
CA PRO A 329 -8.59 4.38 -5.56
C PRO A 329 -9.22 3.00 -5.26
N MET A 330 -10.55 2.92 -5.12
CA MET A 330 -11.25 1.66 -4.89
C MET A 330 -11.22 0.76 -6.13
N GLN A 331 -11.32 1.33 -7.33
CA GLN A 331 -11.19 0.57 -8.58
C GLN A 331 -9.77 0.02 -8.76
N LEU A 332 -8.74 0.83 -8.48
CA LEU A 332 -7.35 0.37 -8.48
C LEU A 332 -7.11 -0.78 -7.51
N ALA A 333 -7.64 -0.67 -6.30
CA ALA A 333 -7.46 -1.70 -5.29
C ALA A 333 -8.04 -3.07 -5.68
N ARG A 334 -8.87 -3.16 -6.72
CA ARG A 334 -9.51 -4.41 -7.18
C ARG A 334 -8.69 -5.21 -8.16
N VAL A 335 -7.56 -4.68 -8.65
CA VAL A 335 -6.74 -5.33 -9.68
C VAL A 335 -5.24 -5.22 -9.40
N TRP A 336 -4.48 -6.14 -9.93
CA TRP A 336 -3.02 -6.13 -9.84
C TRP A 336 -2.37 -5.26 -10.91
N GLY A 337 -2.86 -5.33 -12.16
CA GLY A 337 -2.46 -4.46 -13.26
C GLY A 337 -3.62 -3.58 -13.70
N TYR A 338 -3.38 -2.28 -13.84
CA TYR A 338 -4.39 -1.34 -14.31
C TYR A 338 -3.89 -0.62 -15.55
N GLU A 339 -4.65 -0.70 -16.65
CA GLU A 339 -4.37 0.06 -17.87
C GLU A 339 -5.02 1.44 -17.80
N ALA A 340 -4.20 2.46 -17.80
CA ALA A 340 -4.65 3.82 -18.09
C ALA A 340 -4.88 3.92 -19.60
N ALA A 341 -6.04 3.44 -20.05
CA ALA A 341 -6.51 3.63 -21.42
C ALA A 341 -6.75 5.13 -21.64
N GLU A 342 -6.20 5.71 -22.69
CA GLU A 342 -6.19 7.14 -22.97
C GLU A 342 -5.23 7.91 -22.03
N LEU A 343 -3.94 7.75 -22.23
CA LEU A 343 -2.93 8.66 -21.69
C LEU A 343 -3.23 10.13 -22.03
N ASP A 344 -4.05 10.40 -23.03
CA ASP A 344 -4.58 11.74 -23.34
C ASP A 344 -5.36 12.34 -22.16
N SER A 345 -6.04 11.54 -21.35
CA SER A 345 -6.67 12.02 -20.11
C SER A 345 -5.65 12.38 -19.01
N PHE A 346 -4.44 11.81 -19.07
CA PHE A 346 -3.31 12.16 -18.22
C PHE A 346 -2.58 13.40 -18.73
N THR A 347 -2.57 13.64 -20.05
CA THR A 347 -1.92 14.81 -20.66
C THR A 347 -2.73 16.10 -20.48
N SER A 348 -4.05 16.00 -20.33
CA SER A 348 -4.93 17.16 -20.08
C SER A 348 -4.91 17.65 -18.62
N ARG A 349 -4.29 16.90 -17.70
CA ARG A 349 -4.17 17.23 -16.28
C ARG A 349 -2.82 17.85 -15.95
N SER A 350 -2.70 18.46 -14.75
CA SER A 350 -1.39 18.92 -14.31
C SER A 350 -0.42 17.74 -14.21
N ALA A 351 0.78 17.92 -14.75
CA ALA A 351 1.84 16.90 -14.69
C ALA A 351 2.15 16.46 -13.24
N GLU A 352 1.95 17.36 -12.28
CA GLU A 352 2.10 17.11 -10.86
C GLU A 352 1.08 16.11 -10.33
N ALA A 353 -0.19 16.21 -10.72
CA ALA A 353 -1.24 15.28 -10.29
C ALA A 353 -0.95 13.86 -10.79
N VAL A 354 -0.50 13.71 -12.04
CA VAL A 354 -0.08 12.43 -12.62
C VAL A 354 1.13 11.86 -11.87
N LYS A 355 2.15 12.69 -11.62
CA LYS A 355 3.34 12.29 -10.85
C LYS A 355 2.97 11.81 -9.46
N GLN A 356 2.11 12.54 -8.76
CA GLN A 356 1.64 12.18 -7.42
C GLN A 356 0.88 10.85 -7.45
N PHE A 357 -0.02 10.68 -8.41
CA PHE A 357 -0.80 9.45 -8.57
C PHE A 357 0.08 8.23 -8.83
N LEU A 358 1.05 8.33 -9.75
CA LEU A 358 2.00 7.25 -10.05
C LEU A 358 2.87 6.89 -8.84
N SER A 359 3.32 7.90 -8.09
CA SER A 359 4.24 7.71 -6.96
C SER A 359 3.55 7.29 -5.65
N SER A 360 2.22 7.27 -5.60
CA SER A 360 1.50 6.89 -4.38
C SER A 360 1.77 5.44 -3.99
N ALA A 361 2.17 5.25 -2.74
CA ALA A 361 2.35 3.94 -2.13
C ALA A 361 1.08 3.43 -1.44
N GLU A 362 0.13 4.32 -1.20
CA GLU A 362 -1.11 4.05 -0.46
C GLU A 362 -2.30 4.66 -1.18
N ASP A 363 -3.45 4.02 -1.03
CA ASP A 363 -4.74 4.46 -1.54
C ASP A 363 -5.72 4.68 -0.38
N CYS A 364 -6.45 5.80 -0.42
CA CYS A 364 -7.42 6.15 0.61
C CYS A 364 -8.84 5.98 0.04
N TYR A 365 -9.58 5.00 0.55
CA TYR A 365 -10.95 4.73 0.11
C TYR A 365 -11.77 4.05 1.22
N ARG A 366 -13.07 3.91 0.98
CA ARG A 366 -13.96 3.15 1.86
C ARG A 366 -14.27 1.79 1.22
N PRO A 367 -13.73 0.68 1.76
CA PRO A 367 -14.03 -0.66 1.24
C PRO A 367 -15.52 -0.97 1.33
N PRO A 368 -16.03 -1.91 0.51
CA PRO A 368 -17.33 -2.53 0.72
C PRO A 368 -17.43 -3.03 2.17
N TYR A 369 -18.61 -2.95 2.76
CA TYR A 369 -18.91 -3.31 4.16
C TYR A 369 -18.27 -2.41 5.25
N ALA A 370 -17.35 -1.51 4.92
CA ALA A 370 -16.74 -0.60 5.89
C ALA A 370 -17.60 0.65 6.11
N ARG A 371 -17.66 1.12 7.37
CA ARG A 371 -18.34 2.39 7.71
C ARG A 371 -17.41 3.60 7.56
N LEU A 372 -16.13 3.38 7.69
CA LEU A 372 -15.11 4.42 7.68
C LEU A 372 -14.17 4.27 6.49
N THR A 373 -13.67 5.39 6.02
CA THR A 373 -12.56 5.45 5.06
C THR A 373 -11.28 4.97 5.75
N GLY A 374 -10.49 4.18 5.05
CA GLY A 374 -9.19 3.70 5.49
C GLY A 374 -8.11 3.99 4.46
N THR A 375 -6.86 3.93 4.90
CA THR A 375 -5.69 3.97 4.04
C THR A 375 -5.15 2.56 3.85
N PHE A 376 -4.95 2.16 2.60
CA PHE A 376 -4.55 0.81 2.24
C PHE A 376 -3.28 0.86 1.38
N PRO A 377 -2.27 0.04 1.69
CA PRO A 377 -1.08 -0.07 0.86
C PRO A 377 -1.43 -0.51 -0.57
N ARG A 378 -0.92 0.22 -1.57
CA ARG A 378 -1.19 -0.06 -2.97
C ARG A 378 -0.48 -1.34 -3.42
N HIS A 379 -1.23 -2.26 -4.04
CA HIS A 379 -0.71 -3.48 -4.67
C HIS A 379 -0.78 -3.45 -6.20
N THR A 380 -1.43 -2.43 -6.77
CA THR A 380 -1.62 -2.26 -8.20
C THR A 380 -0.41 -1.60 -8.85
N VAL A 381 -0.01 -2.09 -10.03
CA VAL A 381 0.91 -1.41 -10.94
C VAL A 381 0.17 -0.84 -12.13
N LEU A 382 0.73 0.22 -12.73
CA LEU A 382 0.10 0.95 -13.80
C LEU A 382 0.77 0.63 -15.13
N CYS A 383 -0.02 0.47 -16.16
CA CYS A 383 0.42 0.33 -17.54
C CYS A 383 -0.50 1.13 -18.47
N GLY A 384 -0.14 1.24 -19.73
CA GLY A 384 -0.96 1.94 -20.70
C GLY A 384 -0.64 1.54 -22.14
N SER A 385 -1.54 1.89 -23.06
CA SER A 385 -1.32 1.75 -24.48
C SER A 385 -1.63 3.06 -25.19
N VAL A 386 -0.79 3.39 -26.18
CA VAL A 386 -0.91 4.62 -26.97
C VAL A 386 -0.89 4.27 -28.45
N ASN A 387 -1.75 4.93 -29.20
CA ASN A 387 -1.72 4.89 -30.65
C ASN A 387 -0.95 6.13 -31.16
N PRO A 388 -0.04 5.99 -32.15
CA PRO A 388 0.56 7.13 -32.78
C PRO A 388 -0.55 8.02 -33.37
N SER A 389 -0.69 9.25 -32.88
CA SER A 389 -1.56 10.23 -33.51
C SER A 389 -0.94 10.63 -34.84
N GLY A 390 -1.69 10.56 -35.96
CA GLY A 390 -1.21 10.82 -37.31
C GLY A 390 -0.74 12.24 -37.59
N GLY A 391 0.33 12.70 -36.90
CA GLY A 391 1.13 13.86 -37.28
C GLY A 391 2.14 13.48 -38.36
N LYS A 392 2.52 14.44 -39.24
CA LYS A 392 3.59 14.27 -40.21
C LYS A 392 4.88 13.84 -39.49
N GLY A 393 5.18 12.53 -39.51
CA GLY A 393 6.37 11.96 -38.85
C GLY A 393 6.11 10.70 -38.03
N GLY A 394 4.84 10.27 -37.81
CA GLY A 394 4.50 8.96 -37.26
C GLY A 394 4.83 8.72 -35.76
N THR A 395 5.32 9.69 -35.04
CA THR A 395 5.68 9.55 -33.62
C THR A 395 4.51 9.96 -32.71
N ALA A 396 4.13 9.09 -31.80
CA ALA A 396 3.10 9.35 -30.80
C ALA A 396 3.64 10.31 -29.73
N ALA A 397 3.59 11.62 -29.98
CA ALA A 397 3.95 12.58 -28.96
C ALA A 397 2.82 12.69 -27.92
N PHE A 398 3.06 12.21 -26.71
CA PHE A 398 2.09 12.25 -25.61
C PHE A 398 2.70 12.76 -24.29
N LEU A 399 4.02 12.92 -24.22
CA LEU A 399 4.70 13.43 -23.04
C LEU A 399 4.72 14.96 -23.05
N THR A 400 3.93 15.59 -22.20
CA THR A 400 3.86 17.07 -22.08
C THR A 400 4.92 17.65 -21.15
N ASP A 401 5.47 16.85 -20.23
CA ASP A 401 6.43 17.30 -19.23
C ASP A 401 7.72 16.49 -19.27
N PRO A 402 8.84 17.09 -19.66
CA PRO A 402 10.14 16.42 -19.70
C PRO A 402 10.58 15.90 -18.32
N SER A 403 10.27 16.63 -17.24
CA SER A 403 10.70 16.26 -15.87
C SER A 403 9.97 15.04 -15.32
N GLY A 404 8.87 14.63 -15.94
CA GLY A 404 8.06 13.46 -15.59
C GLY A 404 8.36 12.22 -16.41
N SER A 405 9.09 12.34 -17.50
CA SER A 405 9.31 11.26 -18.48
C SER A 405 9.91 10.00 -17.88
N ARG A 406 10.73 10.09 -16.84
CA ARG A 406 11.35 8.94 -16.16
C ARG A 406 10.36 7.92 -15.58
N ARG A 407 9.09 8.32 -15.40
CA ARG A 407 8.04 7.44 -14.89
C ARG A 407 7.37 6.61 -15.97
N PHE A 408 7.57 6.95 -17.23
CA PHE A 408 6.99 6.24 -18.36
C PHE A 408 8.05 5.39 -19.04
N TRP A 409 7.90 4.07 -18.92
CA TRP A 409 8.75 3.09 -19.59
C TRP A 409 8.07 2.66 -20.87
N ILE A 410 8.58 3.19 -21.97
CA ILE A 410 7.93 3.11 -23.27
C ILE A 410 8.54 1.97 -24.09
N LEU A 411 7.69 1.09 -24.60
CA LEU A 411 8.05 0.01 -25.51
C LEU A 411 7.30 0.22 -26.82
N THR A 412 8.03 0.38 -27.93
CA THR A 412 7.45 0.58 -29.25
C THR A 412 7.23 -0.76 -29.93
N VAL A 413 5.96 -1.08 -30.17
CA VAL A 413 5.54 -2.23 -30.96
C VAL A 413 5.78 -1.91 -32.45
N PRO A 414 6.47 -2.77 -33.22
CA PRO A 414 6.72 -2.54 -34.62
C PRO A 414 5.45 -2.35 -35.46
N GLU A 415 5.54 -1.55 -36.52
CA GLU A 415 4.46 -1.35 -37.48
C GLU A 415 3.93 -2.70 -38.02
N ARG A 416 2.62 -2.76 -38.23
CA ARG A 416 1.91 -3.95 -38.73
C ARG A 416 2.01 -5.19 -37.84
N TRP A 417 2.65 -5.11 -36.68
CA TRP A 417 2.66 -6.23 -35.73
C TRP A 417 1.34 -6.34 -35.00
N VAL A 418 0.81 -7.55 -34.90
CA VAL A 418 -0.37 -7.88 -34.12
C VAL A 418 0.05 -8.88 -33.04
N CYS A 419 -0.08 -8.50 -31.77
CA CYS A 419 0.34 -9.34 -30.65
C CYS A 419 -0.36 -10.71 -30.67
N PRO A 420 0.39 -11.82 -30.76
CA PRO A 420 -0.16 -13.17 -30.80
C PRO A 420 -0.51 -13.63 -29.39
N ILE A 421 -1.75 -13.37 -28.97
CA ILE A 421 -2.25 -13.56 -27.60
C ILE A 421 -2.02 -15.00 -27.07
N ALA A 422 -2.12 -16.02 -27.95
CA ALA A 422 -1.87 -17.40 -27.57
C ALA A 422 -0.41 -17.63 -27.08
N LYS A 423 0.57 -16.99 -27.73
CA LYS A 423 1.98 -17.05 -27.32
C LYS A 423 2.20 -16.33 -25.99
N VAL A 424 1.60 -15.14 -25.83
CA VAL A 424 1.66 -14.39 -24.57
C VAL A 424 1.08 -15.23 -23.41
N LYS A 425 -0.05 -15.90 -23.63
CA LYS A 425 -0.67 -16.79 -22.64
C LYS A 425 0.26 -17.95 -22.25
N ALA A 426 0.98 -18.52 -23.22
CA ALA A 426 1.92 -19.63 -22.98
C ALA A 426 3.17 -19.18 -22.19
N LEU A 427 3.60 -17.92 -22.35
CA LEU A 427 4.76 -17.35 -21.66
C LEU A 427 4.42 -16.75 -20.28
N ARG A 428 3.17 -16.40 -20.04
CA ARG A 428 2.71 -15.66 -18.85
C ARG A 428 3.20 -16.27 -17.54
N ASP A 429 2.90 -17.55 -17.32
CA ASP A 429 3.23 -18.22 -16.05
C ASP A 429 4.75 -18.33 -15.85
N GLN A 430 5.50 -18.51 -16.93
CA GLN A 430 6.97 -18.53 -16.90
C GLN A 430 7.53 -17.14 -16.57
N ALA A 431 6.93 -16.08 -17.12
CA ALA A 431 7.35 -14.70 -16.88
C ALA A 431 7.12 -14.27 -15.42
N TRP A 432 5.96 -14.61 -14.87
CA TRP A 432 5.67 -14.29 -13.47
C TRP A 432 6.49 -15.14 -12.50
N ALA A 433 6.75 -16.41 -12.82
CA ALA A 433 7.63 -17.26 -12.02
C ALA A 433 9.09 -16.78 -12.04
N TRP A 434 9.57 -16.30 -13.20
CA TRP A 434 10.87 -15.65 -13.31
C TRP A 434 10.92 -14.36 -12.47
N ALA A 435 9.93 -13.48 -12.60
CA ALA A 435 9.89 -12.23 -11.85
C ALA A 435 9.80 -12.46 -10.33
N LEU A 436 9.11 -13.53 -9.88
CA LEU A 436 9.07 -13.92 -8.48
C LEU A 436 10.45 -14.37 -7.98
N ALA A 437 11.15 -15.19 -8.77
CA ALA A 437 12.50 -15.66 -8.42
C ALA A 437 13.49 -14.48 -8.34
N GLU A 438 13.44 -13.54 -9.29
CA GLU A 438 14.25 -12.31 -9.26
C GLU A 438 13.95 -11.43 -8.06
N TYR A 439 12.66 -11.25 -7.72
CA TYR A 439 12.26 -10.52 -6.52
C TYR A 439 12.81 -11.18 -5.25
N GLU A 440 12.74 -12.50 -5.12
CA GLU A 440 13.26 -13.25 -3.98
C GLU A 440 14.79 -13.24 -3.92
N ALA A 441 15.46 -13.16 -5.06
CA ALA A 441 16.90 -12.96 -5.15
C ALA A 441 17.34 -11.53 -4.76
N GLY A 442 16.39 -10.60 -4.59
CA GLY A 442 16.68 -9.20 -4.23
C GLY A 442 17.06 -8.33 -5.42
N THR A 443 16.72 -8.75 -6.64
CA THR A 443 16.94 -7.95 -7.85
C THR A 443 16.14 -6.65 -7.76
N LYS A 444 16.79 -5.54 -8.12
CA LYS A 444 16.18 -4.21 -8.11
C LYS A 444 15.12 -4.10 -9.21
N TRP A 445 14.05 -3.38 -8.93
CA TRP A 445 12.96 -3.13 -9.87
C TRP A 445 12.86 -1.67 -10.31
N TRP A 446 13.96 -0.96 -10.31
CA TRP A 446 14.13 0.41 -10.82
C TRP A 446 15.40 0.49 -11.67
N LEU A 447 15.40 1.41 -12.64
CA LEU A 447 16.57 1.64 -13.48
C LEU A 447 17.69 2.31 -12.69
N GLU A 448 18.91 1.89 -12.90
CA GLU A 448 20.11 2.58 -12.43
C GLU A 448 20.36 3.84 -13.28
N ARG A 449 21.28 4.69 -12.84
CA ARG A 449 21.48 6.01 -13.44
C ARG A 449 21.82 5.97 -14.93
N ASP A 450 22.65 5.02 -15.34
CA ASP A 450 23.08 4.91 -16.75
C ASP A 450 21.97 4.37 -17.65
N GLU A 451 21.19 3.40 -17.15
CA GLU A 451 20.00 2.87 -17.80
C GLU A 451 18.91 3.93 -17.95
N ASP A 452 18.72 4.77 -16.91
CA ASP A 452 17.72 5.86 -16.95
C ASP A 452 18.12 6.94 -17.96
N ALA A 453 19.40 7.25 -18.11
CA ALA A 453 19.88 8.18 -19.12
C ALA A 453 19.65 7.66 -20.56
N GLU A 454 19.74 6.35 -20.79
CA GLU A 454 19.45 5.74 -22.08
C GLU A 454 17.96 5.75 -22.39
N ARG A 455 17.13 5.39 -21.42
CA ARG A 455 15.68 5.51 -21.48
C ARG A 455 15.23 6.95 -21.76
N GLU A 456 15.88 7.94 -21.14
CA GLU A 456 15.54 9.35 -21.32
C GLU A 456 15.77 9.80 -22.77
N ARG A 457 16.90 9.41 -23.35
CA ARG A 457 17.22 9.66 -24.79
C ARG A 457 16.19 9.02 -25.72
N ASP A 458 15.75 7.78 -25.45
CA ASP A 458 14.71 7.12 -26.25
C ASP A 458 13.33 7.79 -26.06
N ALA A 459 13.03 8.29 -24.87
CA ALA A 459 11.77 8.97 -24.56
C ALA A 459 11.62 10.36 -25.20
N GLU A 460 12.72 11.00 -25.63
CA GLU A 460 12.69 12.32 -26.28
C GLU A 460 11.79 12.33 -27.53
N GLN A 461 11.76 11.23 -28.31
CA GLN A 461 10.93 11.11 -29.50
C GLN A 461 9.41 11.14 -29.22
N TYR A 462 8.98 10.91 -27.97
CA TYR A 462 7.57 10.90 -27.55
C TYR A 462 7.13 12.22 -26.90
N GLN A 463 8.03 13.20 -26.82
CA GLN A 463 7.69 14.50 -26.27
C GLN A 463 6.91 15.32 -27.29
N ILE A 464 5.82 15.93 -26.85
CA ILE A 464 5.06 16.86 -27.69
C ILE A 464 5.95 18.08 -27.97
N ASP A 465 6.11 18.41 -29.24
CA ASP A 465 6.76 19.67 -29.60
C ASP A 465 5.91 20.83 -29.11
N ASP A 466 6.55 21.70 -28.33
CA ASP A 466 5.89 22.91 -27.88
C ASP A 466 5.66 23.83 -29.08
N PRO A 467 4.41 24.30 -29.33
CA PRO A 467 4.14 25.23 -30.45
C PRO A 467 5.03 26.50 -30.46
N TRP A 468 5.62 26.81 -29.33
CA TRP A 468 6.58 27.91 -29.22
C TRP A 468 7.98 27.57 -29.75
N GLN A 469 8.30 26.28 -29.86
CA GLN A 469 9.64 25.80 -30.20
C GLN A 469 10.11 26.31 -31.58
N GLU A 470 9.24 26.28 -32.59
CA GLU A 470 9.55 26.73 -33.92
C GLU A 470 9.81 28.26 -33.94
N SER A 471 8.95 29.06 -33.30
CA SER A 471 9.10 30.52 -33.19
C SER A 471 10.36 30.89 -32.43
N VAL A 472 10.64 30.19 -31.31
CA VAL A 472 11.85 30.43 -30.51
C VAL A 472 13.10 29.99 -31.27
N ALA A 473 13.10 28.84 -31.93
CA ALA A 473 14.22 28.38 -32.75
C ALA A 473 14.53 29.37 -33.89
N GLY A 474 13.51 29.86 -34.62
CA GLY A 474 13.66 30.86 -35.65
C GLY A 474 14.26 32.19 -35.10
N TRP A 475 13.83 32.61 -33.94
CA TRP A 475 14.35 33.80 -33.27
C TRP A 475 15.81 33.62 -32.83
N LEU A 476 16.19 32.45 -32.32
CA LEU A 476 17.57 32.13 -31.93
C LEU A 476 18.52 32.08 -33.14
N ILE A 477 18.06 31.51 -34.28
CA ILE A 477 18.83 31.46 -35.55
C ILE A 477 19.11 32.86 -36.08
N ALA A 478 18.25 33.84 -35.80
CA ALA A 478 18.45 35.24 -36.16
C ALA A 478 19.61 35.93 -35.37
N GLY A 479 20.35 35.17 -34.53
CA GLY A 479 21.58 35.65 -33.89
C GLY A 479 21.41 36.22 -32.49
N HIS A 480 20.28 36.00 -31.84
CA HIS A 480 20.07 36.46 -30.48
C HIS A 480 20.84 35.61 -29.47
N THR A 481 21.76 36.24 -28.73
CA THR A 481 22.58 35.61 -27.67
C THR A 481 22.57 36.47 -26.42
N ASN A 482 22.75 35.88 -25.25
CA ASN A 482 22.76 36.58 -23.95
C ASN A 482 21.47 37.37 -23.66
N PHE A 483 20.34 36.74 -23.71
CA PHE A 483 19.02 37.30 -23.47
C PHE A 483 18.38 36.76 -22.19
N THR A 484 17.43 37.48 -21.64
CA THR A 484 16.64 37.01 -20.49
C THR A 484 15.41 36.19 -20.94
N THR A 485 14.79 35.49 -20.01
CA THR A 485 13.50 34.81 -20.25
C THR A 485 12.44 35.77 -20.78
N ARG A 486 12.43 37.01 -20.28
CA ARG A 486 11.50 38.07 -20.72
C ARG A 486 11.76 38.45 -22.17
N ASP A 487 13.03 38.66 -22.54
CA ASP A 487 13.41 39.02 -23.92
C ASP A 487 12.97 37.92 -24.92
N ALA A 488 13.05 36.64 -24.52
CA ALA A 488 12.58 35.54 -25.36
C ALA A 488 11.05 35.55 -25.51
N LEU A 489 10.29 35.80 -24.45
CA LEU A 489 8.82 35.95 -24.53
C LEU A 489 8.41 37.07 -25.46
N THR A 490 9.04 38.25 -25.30
CA THR A 490 8.72 39.43 -26.12
C THR A 490 9.25 39.26 -27.54
N GLY A 491 10.50 38.81 -27.72
CA GLY A 491 11.17 38.77 -29.03
C GLY A 491 10.69 37.64 -29.92
N ALA A 492 10.67 36.41 -29.39
CA ALA A 492 10.32 35.20 -30.16
C ALA A 492 8.79 35.04 -30.33
N LEU A 493 8.02 35.32 -29.26
CA LEU A 493 6.57 35.05 -29.24
C LEU A 493 5.72 36.29 -29.44
N LYS A 494 6.32 37.48 -29.50
CA LYS A 494 5.62 38.76 -29.65
C LYS A 494 4.63 39.05 -28.52
N MET A 495 4.84 38.50 -27.32
CA MET A 495 3.99 38.77 -26.16
C MET A 495 4.30 40.13 -25.57
N GLU A 496 3.27 40.88 -25.18
CA GLU A 496 3.46 42.14 -24.44
C GLU A 496 3.92 41.85 -23.01
N GLU A 497 4.81 42.67 -22.46
CA GLU A 497 5.37 42.45 -21.12
C GLU A 497 4.31 42.36 -20.01
N LYS A 498 3.19 43.07 -20.15
CA LYS A 498 2.06 43.04 -19.21
C LYS A 498 1.34 41.71 -19.14
N ASP A 499 1.43 40.90 -20.20
CA ASP A 499 0.75 39.60 -20.34
C ASP A 499 1.64 38.43 -19.92
N HIS A 500 2.89 38.70 -19.55
CA HIS A 500 3.81 37.63 -19.08
C HIS A 500 3.37 37.04 -17.77
N THR A 501 3.05 35.74 -17.76
CA THR A 501 2.74 35.00 -16.54
C THR A 501 3.94 34.16 -16.06
N THR A 502 3.92 33.75 -14.80
CA THR A 502 4.91 32.80 -14.27
C THR A 502 4.88 31.47 -15.02
N ARG A 503 3.70 31.08 -15.54
CA ARG A 503 3.51 29.87 -16.35
C ARG A 503 4.23 30.01 -17.70
N ASP A 504 4.11 31.15 -18.37
CA ASP A 504 4.79 31.40 -19.63
C ASP A 504 6.31 31.43 -19.46
N ALA A 505 6.78 32.06 -18.39
CA ALA A 505 8.20 32.06 -18.05
C ALA A 505 8.75 30.64 -17.80
N SER A 506 7.98 29.75 -17.17
CA SER A 506 8.36 28.37 -16.98
C SER A 506 8.33 27.58 -18.28
N ARG A 507 7.33 27.80 -19.13
CA ARG A 507 7.17 27.14 -20.42
C ARG A 507 8.30 27.49 -21.38
N ILE A 508 8.62 28.78 -21.55
CA ILE A 508 9.69 29.19 -22.47
C ILE A 508 11.08 28.74 -21.99
N ARG A 509 11.31 28.62 -20.65
CA ARG A 509 12.54 28.03 -20.11
C ARG A 509 12.69 26.58 -20.56
N ALA A 510 11.63 25.78 -20.50
CA ALA A 510 11.63 24.41 -20.96
C ALA A 510 11.97 24.31 -22.46
N VAL A 511 11.38 25.19 -23.29
CA VAL A 511 11.68 25.27 -24.72
C VAL A 511 13.15 25.63 -24.98
N LEU A 512 13.69 26.61 -24.28
CA LEU A 512 15.09 27.02 -24.43
C LEU A 512 16.07 25.92 -24.04
N VAL A 513 15.82 25.19 -22.96
CA VAL A 513 16.63 24.02 -22.55
C VAL A 513 16.61 22.97 -23.65
N ARG A 514 15.45 22.64 -24.23
CA ARG A 514 15.33 21.70 -25.36
C ARG A 514 16.15 22.14 -26.58
N LEU A 515 16.18 23.44 -26.86
CA LEU A 515 16.96 24.00 -27.97
C LEU A 515 18.46 24.08 -27.66
N GLY A 516 18.92 23.52 -26.53
CA GLY A 516 20.32 23.47 -26.17
C GLY A 516 20.87 24.75 -25.54
N TRP A 517 20.02 25.52 -24.85
CA TRP A 517 20.41 26.74 -24.14
C TRP A 517 20.39 26.53 -22.62
N ALA A 518 21.30 27.18 -21.91
CA ALA A 518 21.37 27.16 -20.45
C ALA A 518 21.35 28.58 -19.88
N GLU A 519 20.67 28.71 -18.73
CA GLU A 519 20.60 29.95 -17.99
C GLU A 519 21.85 30.12 -17.13
N LYS A 520 22.73 31.06 -17.47
CA LYS A 520 24.00 31.31 -16.81
C LYS A 520 24.02 32.69 -16.14
N PRO A 521 24.92 32.95 -15.16
CA PRO A 521 25.17 34.29 -14.65
C PRO A 521 25.56 35.21 -15.80
N SER A 522 25.06 36.45 -15.77
CA SER A 522 25.28 37.42 -16.83
C SER A 522 26.76 37.84 -16.94
N PRO A 523 27.30 38.00 -18.17
CA PRO A 523 28.56 38.73 -18.36
C PRO A 523 28.44 40.17 -17.87
N ALA A 524 29.58 40.82 -17.59
CA ALA A 524 29.62 42.21 -17.16
C ALA A 524 28.80 43.11 -18.10
N GLY A 525 27.71 43.73 -17.59
CA GLY A 525 26.78 44.56 -18.37
C GLY A 525 25.30 44.35 -18.03
N PHE A 526 24.87 43.20 -17.59
CA PHE A 526 23.47 42.89 -17.27
C PHE A 526 23.15 42.91 -15.75
N ARG A 527 23.91 43.61 -14.94
CA ARG A 527 23.71 43.87 -13.49
C ARG A 527 22.91 42.75 -12.76
N GLY A 528 23.54 41.57 -12.54
CA GLY A 528 22.99 40.54 -11.66
C GLY A 528 21.81 39.73 -12.21
N LYS A 529 21.38 39.92 -13.49
CA LYS A 529 20.35 39.11 -14.12
C LYS A 529 20.96 37.81 -14.70
N ARG A 530 20.24 36.74 -14.66
CA ARG A 530 20.60 35.50 -15.39
C ARG A 530 20.22 35.65 -16.86
N VAL A 531 21.09 35.12 -17.75
CA VAL A 531 20.89 35.18 -19.21
C VAL A 531 21.03 33.78 -19.82
N TRP A 532 20.36 33.59 -20.94
CA TRP A 532 20.42 32.35 -21.72
C TRP A 532 21.60 32.41 -22.68
N GLN A 533 22.37 31.32 -22.70
CA GLN A 533 23.53 31.11 -23.56
C GLN A 533 23.50 29.72 -24.17
N PRO A 534 23.98 29.50 -25.40
CA PRO A 534 24.05 28.17 -25.98
C PRO A 534 25.00 27.27 -25.18
N ILE A 535 24.63 25.99 -25.07
CA ILE A 535 25.49 24.97 -24.50
C ILE A 535 26.51 24.59 -25.57
N PRO A 536 27.85 24.66 -25.31
CA PRO A 536 28.85 24.25 -26.26
C PRO A 536 28.66 22.79 -26.70
N SER A 537 28.82 22.50 -27.99
CA SER A 537 28.61 21.17 -28.59
C SER A 537 29.53 20.06 -28.05
N THR A 538 30.54 20.40 -27.26
CA THR A 538 31.46 19.47 -26.57
C THR A 538 30.94 18.91 -25.24
N GLN A 539 29.75 19.34 -24.80
CA GLN A 539 29.13 18.89 -23.54
C GLN A 539 27.78 18.17 -23.74
N LYS A 540 27.49 17.74 -24.98
CA LYS A 540 26.31 16.88 -25.27
C LYS A 540 26.65 15.40 -25.14
#